data_b5920f0a3257aa109f280c630c4496fe
#
_entry.id   b5920f0a3257aa109f280c630c4496fe
#
_cell.length_a   1.000
_cell.length_b   1.000
_cell.length_c   1.000
_cell.angle_alpha   90.00
_cell.angle_beta   90.00
_cell.angle_gamma   90.00
#
_symmetry.space_group_name_H-M   'P 1'
#
loop_
_entity.id
_entity.type
_entity.pdbx_description
1 polymer ?
#
loop_
_entity_poly.entity_id
_entity_poly.type
_entity_poly.pdbx_seq_one_letter_code
_entity_poly.pdbx_strand_id
1 'polypeptide(L)'
;SEAFVLAAKAGADPEKVFQAIRGGLAGSAVLEAKAPMILQRNFQPGGKISINHKDIKNVMATAHEIDVPLPFTSQLFEVMQALKVGGHMNEDHCGIVKYFESLANVTVKSGIYGGKKEDGSEPDNR
;
A
#
# COMPACT_ATOMS: atom_id res chain seq x y z
N SER A 1 -2.98 -1.16 -1.56
CA SER A 1 -1.54 -1.31 -1.25
C SER A 1 -1.01 -2.67 -1.71
N GLU A 2 -1.64 -3.79 -1.35
CA GLU A 2 -1.18 -5.14 -1.75
C GLU A 2 -1.04 -5.30 -3.27
N ALA A 3 -2.01 -4.80 -4.05
CA ALA A 3 -1.96 -4.86 -5.51
C ALA A 3 -0.74 -4.12 -6.09
N PHE A 4 -0.41 -2.94 -5.55
CA PHE A 4 0.77 -2.19 -5.97
C PHE A 4 2.08 -2.88 -5.56
N VAL A 5 2.12 -3.46 -4.37
CA VAL A 5 3.29 -4.21 -3.91
C VAL A 5 3.49 -5.47 -4.75
N LEU A 6 2.42 -6.20 -5.08
CA LEU A 6 2.47 -7.34 -5.98
C LEU A 6 2.99 -6.95 -7.36
N ALA A 7 2.45 -5.87 -7.94
CA ALA A 7 2.87 -5.36 -9.24
C ALA A 7 4.36 -4.97 -9.23
N ALA A 8 4.79 -4.21 -8.23
CA ALA A 8 6.17 -3.80 -8.07
C ALA A 8 7.12 -5.00 -7.94
N LYS A 9 6.75 -5.99 -7.13
CA LYS A 9 7.55 -7.21 -6.95
C LYS A 9 7.65 -8.05 -8.22
N ALA A 10 6.59 -8.05 -9.03
CA ALA A 10 6.56 -8.71 -10.34
C ALA A 10 7.30 -7.92 -11.44
N GLY A 11 7.85 -6.75 -11.15
CA GLY A 11 8.55 -5.90 -12.12
C GLY A 11 7.63 -5.08 -13.02
N ALA A 12 6.32 -5.02 -12.72
CA ALA A 12 5.38 -4.13 -13.41
C ALA A 12 5.50 -2.70 -12.86
N ASP A 13 5.27 -1.72 -13.73
CA ASP A 13 5.24 -0.31 -13.33
C ASP A 13 3.95 -0.01 -12.55
N PRO A 14 4.03 0.33 -11.24
CA PRO A 14 2.83 0.62 -10.44
C PRO A 14 2.02 1.81 -10.97
N GLU A 15 2.64 2.76 -11.65
CA GLU A 15 1.93 3.87 -12.31
C GLU A 15 1.01 3.34 -13.41
N LYS A 16 1.49 2.41 -14.25
CA LYS A 16 0.67 1.79 -15.30
C LYS A 16 -0.45 0.94 -14.70
N VAL A 17 -0.19 0.26 -13.59
CA VAL A 17 -1.23 -0.47 -12.87
C VAL A 17 -2.31 0.47 -12.36
N PHE A 18 -1.94 1.60 -11.74
CA PHE A 18 -2.89 2.63 -11.33
C PHE A 18 -3.75 3.12 -12.50
N GLN A 19 -3.13 3.48 -13.63
CA GLN A 19 -3.87 3.94 -14.82
C GLN A 19 -4.84 2.86 -15.36
N ALA A 20 -4.46 1.60 -15.29
CA ALA A 20 -5.30 0.50 -15.78
C ALA A 20 -6.54 0.25 -14.91
N ILE A 21 -6.42 0.37 -13.58
CA ILE A 21 -7.51 0.00 -12.65
C ILE A 21 -8.42 1.17 -12.27
N ARG A 22 -7.95 2.41 -12.37
CA ARG A 22 -8.69 3.58 -11.89
C ARG A 22 -10.03 3.82 -12.60
N GLY A 23 -10.13 3.49 -13.87
CA GLY A 23 -11.34 3.66 -14.67
C GLY A 23 -12.32 2.48 -14.61
N GLY A 24 -11.97 1.40 -13.92
CA GLY A 24 -12.78 0.19 -13.79
C GLY A 24 -13.53 0.12 -12.47
N LEU A 25 -14.14 -1.04 -12.19
CA LEU A 25 -14.91 -1.29 -10.96
C LEU A 25 -14.07 -1.21 -9.67
N ALA A 26 -12.74 -1.36 -9.77
CA ALA A 26 -11.82 -1.14 -8.65
C ALA A 26 -11.50 0.34 -8.40
N GLY A 27 -11.98 1.26 -9.25
CA GLY A 27 -11.84 2.70 -9.07
C GLY A 27 -12.59 3.19 -7.83
N SER A 28 -11.99 4.15 -7.12
CA SER A 28 -12.60 4.77 -5.94
C SER A 28 -11.99 6.15 -5.69
N ALA A 29 -12.72 7.00 -4.96
CA ALA A 29 -12.19 8.30 -4.52
C ALA A 29 -10.90 8.14 -3.70
N VAL A 30 -10.79 7.08 -2.89
CA VAL A 30 -9.59 6.79 -2.12
C VAL A 30 -8.43 6.39 -3.02
N LEU A 31 -8.65 5.54 -4.01
CA LEU A 31 -7.62 5.18 -4.99
C LEU A 31 -7.10 6.42 -5.72
N GLU A 32 -7.99 7.28 -6.21
CA GLU A 32 -7.63 8.52 -6.92
C GLU A 32 -6.81 9.47 -6.05
N ALA A 33 -7.18 9.62 -4.78
CA ALA A 33 -6.49 10.52 -3.87
C ALA A 33 -5.14 9.97 -3.38
N LYS A 34 -5.03 8.65 -3.16
CA LYS A 34 -3.92 8.07 -2.41
C LYS A 34 -2.89 7.33 -3.26
N ALA A 35 -3.28 6.75 -4.40
CA ALA A 35 -2.32 6.10 -5.27
C ALA A 35 -1.21 7.05 -5.76
N PRO A 36 -1.49 8.28 -6.23
CA PRO A 36 -0.44 9.24 -6.60
C PRO A 36 0.51 9.56 -5.43
N MET A 37 0.00 9.68 -4.21
CA MET A 37 0.83 9.92 -3.02
C MET A 37 1.81 8.76 -2.78
N ILE A 38 1.34 7.52 -2.86
CA ILE A 38 2.18 6.32 -2.73
C ILE A 38 3.26 6.31 -3.81
N LEU A 39 2.87 6.51 -5.07
CA LEU A 39 3.76 6.47 -6.23
C LEU A 39 4.85 7.56 -6.18
N GLN A 40 4.53 8.72 -5.62
CA GLN A 40 5.45 9.85 -5.42
C GLN A 40 6.18 9.78 -4.08
N ARG A 41 5.91 8.77 -3.25
CA ARG A 41 6.47 8.65 -1.89
C ARG A 41 6.15 9.86 -1.00
N ASN A 42 5.02 10.49 -1.22
CA ASN A 42 4.53 11.61 -0.42
C ASN A 42 3.59 11.13 0.68
N PHE A 43 4.09 11.05 1.90
CA PHE A 43 3.33 10.62 3.08
C PHE A 43 2.98 11.77 4.02
N GLN A 44 2.99 13.01 3.52
CA GLN A 44 2.52 14.17 4.28
C GLN A 44 1.02 14.02 4.59
N PRO A 45 0.60 14.13 5.86
CA PRO A 45 -0.73 13.72 6.25
C PRO A 45 -1.82 14.70 5.82
N GLY A 46 -2.77 14.22 5.00
CA GLY A 46 -4.13 14.75 4.94
C GLY A 46 -5.02 14.09 6.02
N GLY A 47 -4.82 12.80 6.27
CA GLY A 47 -5.41 12.03 7.36
C GLY A 47 -4.37 11.08 7.94
N LYS A 48 -4.06 11.22 9.23
CA LYS A 48 -3.00 10.43 9.88
C LYS A 48 -3.42 8.98 10.14
N ILE A 49 -2.46 8.06 10.07
CA ILE A 49 -2.64 6.66 10.48
C ILE A 49 -3.16 6.58 11.92
N SER A 50 -2.69 7.45 12.83
CA SER A 50 -3.15 7.48 14.22
C SER A 50 -4.65 7.71 14.38
N ILE A 51 -5.27 8.49 13.50
CA ILE A 51 -6.71 8.74 13.50
C ILE A 51 -7.44 7.47 13.09
N ASN A 52 -7.06 6.87 11.96
CA ASN A 52 -7.66 5.63 11.48
C ASN A 52 -7.49 4.48 12.48
N HIS A 53 -6.32 4.36 13.11
CA HIS A 53 -6.06 3.38 14.15
C HIS A 53 -7.04 3.52 15.32
N LYS A 54 -7.23 4.74 15.82
CA LYS A 54 -8.20 5.03 16.89
C LYS A 54 -9.63 4.69 16.45
N ASP A 55 -10.03 5.08 15.25
CA ASP A 55 -11.38 4.86 14.74
C ASP A 55 -11.67 3.36 14.56
N ILE A 56 -10.73 2.59 14.02
CA ILE A 56 -10.86 1.13 13.88
C ILE A 56 -10.91 0.46 15.26
N LYS A 57 -10.12 0.93 16.23
CA LYS A 57 -10.20 0.43 17.61
C LYS A 57 -11.60 0.61 18.18
N ASN A 58 -12.24 1.77 17.97
CA ASN A 58 -13.59 2.02 18.43
C ASN A 58 -14.61 1.13 17.71
N VAL A 59 -14.46 0.96 16.39
CA VAL A 59 -15.32 0.05 15.59
C VAL A 59 -15.23 -1.38 16.12
N MET A 60 -14.02 -1.88 16.40
CA MET A 60 -13.80 -3.22 16.93
C MET A 60 -14.45 -3.40 18.31
N ALA A 61 -14.30 -2.41 19.20
CA ALA A 61 -14.93 -2.46 20.53
C ALA A 61 -16.45 -2.54 20.43
N THR A 62 -17.07 -1.64 19.64
CA THR A 62 -18.52 -1.64 19.45
C THR A 62 -19.02 -2.94 18.81
N ALA A 63 -18.34 -3.44 17.80
CA ALA A 63 -18.71 -4.69 17.14
C ALA A 63 -18.71 -5.88 18.11
N HIS A 64 -17.71 -5.96 19.00
CA HIS A 64 -17.64 -7.02 20.01
C HIS A 64 -18.70 -6.88 21.10
N GLU A 65 -19.09 -5.66 21.47
CA GLU A 65 -20.19 -5.43 22.42
C GLU A 65 -21.55 -5.95 21.92
N ILE A 66 -21.74 -6.00 20.61
CA ILE A 66 -22.99 -6.43 19.96
C ILE A 66 -22.84 -7.76 19.19
N ASP A 67 -21.78 -8.51 19.46
CA ASP A 67 -21.50 -9.83 18.86
C ASP A 67 -21.41 -9.86 17.33
N VAL A 68 -20.89 -8.79 16.72
CA VAL A 68 -20.63 -8.74 15.26
C VAL A 68 -19.15 -9.07 14.97
N PRO A 69 -18.87 -10.18 14.26
CA PRO A 69 -17.49 -10.50 13.86
C PRO A 69 -17.02 -9.63 12.70
N LEU A 70 -15.82 -9.08 12.81
CA LEU A 70 -15.19 -8.24 11.79
C LEU A 70 -13.79 -8.79 11.41
N PRO A 71 -13.69 -9.94 10.71
CA PRO A 71 -12.41 -10.61 10.47
C PRO A 71 -11.43 -9.77 9.65
N PHE A 72 -11.86 -9.09 8.59
CA PHE A 72 -10.98 -8.25 7.77
C PHE A 72 -10.57 -6.96 8.49
N THR A 73 -11.46 -6.37 9.28
CA THR A 73 -11.15 -5.18 10.08
C THR A 73 -10.15 -5.53 11.20
N SER A 74 -10.24 -6.73 11.78
CA SER A 74 -9.28 -7.23 12.75
C SER A 74 -7.88 -7.33 12.14
N GLN A 75 -7.75 -7.89 10.95
CA GLN A 75 -6.47 -7.97 10.23
C GLN A 75 -5.92 -6.57 9.93
N LEU A 76 -6.76 -5.65 9.46
CA LEU A 76 -6.37 -4.26 9.23
C LEU A 76 -5.87 -3.59 10.52
N PHE A 77 -6.52 -3.86 11.66
CA PHE A 77 -6.09 -3.32 12.95
C PHE A 77 -4.69 -3.78 13.32
N GLU A 78 -4.36 -5.06 13.11
CA GLU A 78 -3.02 -5.60 13.36
C GLU A 78 -1.96 -4.98 12.43
N VAL A 79 -2.29 -4.74 11.16
CA VAL A 79 -1.42 -4.00 10.25
C VAL A 79 -1.13 -2.60 10.79
N MET A 80 -2.14 -1.90 11.31
CA MET A 80 -1.96 -0.57 11.92
C MET A 80 -1.18 -0.62 13.23
N GLN A 81 -1.29 -1.70 14.02
CA GLN A 81 -0.46 -1.92 15.19
C GLN A 81 1.02 -2.07 14.80
N ALA A 82 1.32 -2.80 13.74
CA ALA A 82 2.69 -2.92 13.23
C ALA A 82 3.24 -1.57 12.76
N LEU A 83 2.44 -0.75 12.08
CA LEU A 83 2.82 0.61 11.69
C LEU A 83 3.06 1.52 12.89
N LYS A 84 2.30 1.33 13.98
CA LYS A 84 2.53 2.04 15.24
C LYS A 84 3.90 1.71 15.83
N VAL A 85 4.26 0.44 15.89
CA VAL A 85 5.57 -0.01 16.37
C VAL A 85 6.68 0.52 15.47
N GLY A 86 6.44 0.59 14.14
CA GLY A 86 7.37 1.14 13.16
C GLY A 86 7.51 2.67 13.18
N GLY A 87 6.74 3.39 14.00
CA GLY A 87 6.84 4.85 14.12
C GLY A 87 6.09 5.65 13.05
N HIS A 88 5.16 5.02 12.31
CA HIS A 88 4.48 5.63 11.15
C HIS A 88 3.18 6.36 11.49
N MET A 89 2.81 6.51 12.75
CA MET A 89 1.49 7.01 13.17
C MET A 89 1.19 8.45 12.74
N ASN A 90 2.20 9.26 12.48
CA ASN A 90 2.04 10.65 12.06
C ASN A 90 2.06 10.83 10.53
N GLU A 91 2.23 9.77 9.78
CA GLU A 91 2.15 9.80 8.32
C GLU A 91 0.70 9.75 7.83
N ASP A 92 0.50 10.13 6.56
CA ASP A 92 -0.78 9.93 5.88
C ASP A 92 -1.17 8.45 5.87
N HIS A 93 -2.46 8.15 5.93
CA HIS A 93 -2.93 6.77 5.96
C HIS A 93 -2.53 5.96 4.72
N CYS A 94 -2.16 6.59 3.59
CA CYS A 94 -1.57 5.88 2.46
C CYS A 94 -0.21 5.24 2.81
N GLY A 95 0.43 5.66 3.89
CA GLY A 95 1.64 5.05 4.45
C GLY A 95 1.47 3.59 4.87
N ILE A 96 0.24 3.07 4.92
CA ILE A 96 -0.03 1.63 5.11
C ILE A 96 0.70 0.75 4.08
N VAL A 97 1.00 1.27 2.89
CA VAL A 97 1.78 0.56 1.87
C VAL A 97 3.12 0.07 2.41
N LYS A 98 3.74 0.81 3.32
CA LYS A 98 5.06 0.48 3.90
C LYS A 98 5.07 -0.84 4.66
N TYR A 99 3.95 -1.20 5.30
CA TYR A 99 3.80 -2.51 5.94
C TYR A 99 3.96 -3.64 4.91
N PHE A 100 3.22 -3.57 3.82
CA PHE A 100 3.26 -4.60 2.76
C PHE A 100 4.59 -4.60 2.01
N GLU A 101 5.19 -3.43 1.80
CA GLU A 101 6.53 -3.28 1.23
C GLU A 101 7.58 -4.01 2.07
N SER A 102 7.50 -3.89 3.40
CA SER A 102 8.43 -4.55 4.32
C SER A 102 8.32 -6.07 4.25
N LEU A 103 7.10 -6.61 4.16
CA LEU A 103 6.86 -8.04 4.01
C LEU A 103 7.40 -8.61 2.70
N ALA A 104 7.30 -7.84 1.61
CA ALA A 104 7.71 -8.27 0.28
C ALA A 104 9.16 -7.87 -0.08
N ASN A 105 9.81 -7.08 0.76
CA ASN A 105 11.11 -6.47 0.49
C ASN A 105 11.14 -5.78 -0.89
N VAL A 106 10.23 -4.84 -1.10
CA VAL A 106 10.10 -4.06 -2.32
C VAL A 106 9.57 -2.67 -2.00
N THR A 107 9.89 -1.67 -2.80
CA THR A 107 9.37 -0.30 -2.66
C THR A 107 8.47 0.05 -3.84
N VAL A 108 7.27 0.53 -3.57
CA VAL A 108 6.33 1.01 -4.58
C VAL A 108 6.61 2.48 -4.89
N LYS A 109 7.04 2.77 -6.10
CA LYS A 109 7.22 4.14 -6.61
C LYS A 109 7.11 4.17 -8.13
N SER A 110 6.74 5.30 -8.73
CA SER A 110 6.74 5.48 -10.18
C SER A 110 8.17 5.52 -10.75
N GLY A 111 8.33 5.10 -12.00
CA GLY A 111 9.56 5.31 -12.79
C GLY A 111 10.71 4.32 -12.57
N ILE A 112 10.56 3.29 -11.72
CA ILE A 112 11.62 2.27 -11.54
C ILE A 112 11.45 1.06 -12.46
N TYR A 113 10.26 0.84 -12.94
CA TYR A 113 9.85 -0.36 -13.63
C TYR A 113 9.78 -0.09 -15.15
N GLY A 114 10.79 -0.51 -15.90
CA GLY A 114 10.80 -0.36 -17.35
C GLY A 114 12.18 -0.19 -17.97
N GLY A 115 13.22 -0.23 -17.18
CA GLY A 115 14.60 -0.36 -17.66
C GLY A 115 15.02 -1.82 -17.69
N LYS A 116 14.67 -2.60 -18.71
CA LYS A 116 15.61 -3.59 -19.19
C LYS A 116 16.84 -2.77 -19.56
N LYS A 117 17.92 -2.88 -18.80
CA LYS A 117 19.22 -2.64 -19.37
C LYS A 117 19.32 -3.61 -20.55
N GLU A 118 19.32 -3.09 -21.76
CA GLU A 118 19.92 -3.75 -22.89
C GLU A 118 21.41 -3.76 -22.58
N ASP A 119 21.82 -4.69 -21.72
CA ASP A 119 23.20 -5.07 -21.60
C ASP A 119 23.42 -6.11 -22.69
N GLY A 120 23.98 -5.61 -23.81
CA GLY A 120 24.39 -6.43 -24.92
C GLY A 120 25.61 -7.26 -24.52
N SER A 121 25.38 -8.36 -23.82
CA SER A 121 26.32 -9.45 -23.70
C SER A 121 25.63 -10.73 -24.18
N GLU A 122 25.92 -11.05 -25.46
CA GLU A 122 25.66 -12.39 -25.99
C GLU A 122 26.31 -13.44 -25.09
N PRO A 123 25.65 -14.59 -24.83
CA PRO A 123 26.31 -15.71 -24.17
C PRO A 123 27.37 -16.27 -25.11
N ASP A 124 28.63 -16.21 -24.68
CA ASP A 124 29.75 -16.88 -25.32
C ASP A 124 29.48 -18.40 -25.35
N ASN A 125 29.22 -18.88 -26.54
CA ASN A 125 28.94 -20.29 -26.84
C ASN A 125 30.30 -20.94 -27.20
N ARG A 126 31.02 -21.40 -26.15
CA ARG A 126 32.15 -22.34 -26.35
C ARG A 126 32.11 -23.46 -25.31
#